data_99ed9d397c5b015c13a740212c967e99
#
_entry.id   99ed9d397c5b015c13a740212c967e99
#
_cell.length_a   1.000
_cell.length_b   1.000
_cell.length_c   1.000
_cell.angle_alpha   90.00
_cell.angle_beta   90.00
_cell.angle_gamma   90.00
#
_symmetry.space_group_name_H-M   'P 1'
#
loop_
_entity.id
_entity.type
_entity.pdbx_description
1 polymer ?
#
loop_
_entity_poly.entity_id
_entity_poly.type
_entity_poly.pdbx_seq_one_letter_code
_entity_poly.pdbx_strand_id
1 'polypeptide(L)'
;MLVLFTVISFTGVIAALVLPEWSGILLIAGPCALASIFLWLRASVHRLIRARRLAQKWLILDGSNIMHWKTGTPQIETLREVVQHISSLGFSPGVVFDANAGYLVSDKYVHDSGFGKVLGLPEERVMVVPKGTPADPTILAAARDLGAQVVTNDRFRDWADSYPEVADPGFLIRGGYRAGRLWLDLGASSKA
;
A
#
# COMPACT_ATOMS: atom_id res chain seq x y z
N MET A 1 25.62 -14.85 1.44
CA MET A 1 26.09 -15.09 0.05
C MET A 1 26.49 -13.80 -0.66
N LEU A 2 25.63 -12.78 -0.78
CA LEU A 2 25.96 -11.54 -1.52
C LEU A 2 27.22 -10.84 -1.00
N VAL A 3 27.36 -10.69 0.34
CA VAL A 3 28.53 -10.07 0.98
C VAL A 3 29.83 -10.83 0.66
N LEU A 4 29.78 -12.17 0.66
CA LEU A 4 30.93 -13.00 0.34
C LEU A 4 31.39 -12.78 -1.11
N PHE A 5 30.46 -12.76 -2.07
CA PHE A 5 30.77 -12.46 -3.47
C PHE A 5 31.36 -11.06 -3.65
N THR A 6 30.82 -10.06 -2.94
CA THR A 6 31.36 -8.69 -2.97
C THR A 6 32.80 -8.66 -2.47
N VAL A 7 33.08 -9.29 -1.32
CA VAL A 7 34.44 -9.34 -0.73
C VAL A 7 35.42 -10.03 -1.70
N ILE A 8 35.05 -11.19 -2.26
CA ILE A 8 35.92 -11.93 -3.18
C ILE A 8 36.22 -11.09 -4.44
N SER A 9 35.20 -10.44 -5.02
CA SER A 9 35.37 -9.61 -6.22
C SER A 9 36.29 -8.39 -5.96
N PHE A 10 36.11 -7.71 -4.80
CA PHE A 10 36.97 -6.58 -4.42
C PHE A 10 38.40 -7.02 -4.14
N THR A 11 38.61 -8.16 -3.45
CA THR A 11 39.94 -8.71 -3.20
C THR A 11 40.63 -9.05 -4.53
N GLY A 12 39.89 -9.60 -5.51
CA GLY A 12 40.42 -9.88 -6.85
C GLY A 12 40.83 -8.61 -7.60
N VAL A 13 40.04 -7.52 -7.52
CA VAL A 13 40.39 -6.23 -8.11
C VAL A 13 41.67 -5.64 -7.47
N ILE A 14 41.74 -5.66 -6.14
CA ILE A 14 42.89 -5.15 -5.41
C ILE A 14 44.16 -5.96 -5.76
N ALA A 15 44.06 -7.28 -5.80
CA ALA A 15 45.18 -8.16 -6.17
C ALA A 15 45.65 -7.88 -7.59
N ALA A 16 44.76 -7.69 -8.52
CA ALA A 16 45.09 -7.37 -9.96
C ALA A 16 45.76 -5.99 -10.11
N LEU A 17 45.47 -5.03 -9.23
CA LEU A 17 46.10 -3.70 -9.23
C LEU A 17 47.46 -3.68 -8.57
N VAL A 18 47.70 -4.54 -7.58
CA VAL A 18 48.97 -4.57 -6.80
C VAL A 18 50.01 -5.51 -7.41
N LEU A 19 49.54 -6.59 -8.07
CA LEU A 19 50.42 -7.63 -8.63
C LEU A 19 50.29 -7.61 -10.16
N PRO A 20 51.30 -7.08 -10.94
CA PRO A 20 51.21 -6.96 -12.39
C PRO A 20 50.98 -8.29 -13.11
N GLU A 21 51.47 -9.40 -12.56
CA GLU A 21 51.29 -10.75 -13.08
C GLU A 21 49.80 -11.21 -13.08
N TRP A 22 48.96 -10.58 -12.25
CA TRP A 22 47.57 -10.91 -12.08
C TRP A 22 46.61 -9.95 -12.78
N SER A 23 47.13 -9.06 -13.65
CA SER A 23 46.36 -8.04 -14.35
C SER A 23 45.20 -8.62 -15.19
N GLY A 24 45.35 -9.85 -15.72
CA GLY A 24 44.28 -10.56 -16.45
C GLY A 24 43.02 -10.85 -15.62
N ILE A 25 43.14 -10.94 -14.30
CA ILE A 25 41.99 -11.17 -13.42
C ILE A 25 41.05 -9.96 -13.39
N LEU A 26 41.53 -8.76 -13.72
CA LEU A 26 40.74 -7.54 -13.78
C LEU A 26 39.58 -7.64 -14.77
N LEU A 27 39.74 -8.40 -15.87
CA LEU A 27 38.70 -8.62 -16.88
C LEU A 27 37.47 -9.36 -16.31
N ILE A 28 37.67 -10.18 -15.29
CA ILE A 28 36.56 -10.93 -14.62
C ILE A 28 36.17 -10.24 -13.32
N ALA A 29 37.14 -9.87 -12.49
CA ALA A 29 36.88 -9.28 -11.18
C ALA A 29 36.20 -7.90 -11.28
N GLY A 30 36.52 -7.09 -12.29
CA GLY A 30 35.91 -5.78 -12.54
C GLY A 30 34.39 -5.84 -12.76
N PRO A 31 33.92 -6.56 -13.78
CA PRO A 31 32.47 -6.73 -14.01
C PRO A 31 31.75 -7.39 -12.82
N CYS A 32 32.38 -8.37 -12.15
CA CYS A 32 31.82 -9.00 -10.96
C CYS A 32 31.68 -8.03 -9.78
N ALA A 33 32.65 -7.15 -9.56
CA ALA A 33 32.58 -6.11 -8.53
C ALA A 33 31.46 -5.10 -8.83
N LEU A 34 31.33 -4.64 -10.09
CA LEU A 34 30.27 -3.73 -10.50
C LEU A 34 28.88 -4.37 -10.34
N ALA A 35 28.72 -5.62 -10.77
CA ALA A 35 27.47 -6.37 -10.59
C ALA A 35 27.11 -6.54 -9.11
N SER A 36 28.10 -6.83 -8.27
CA SER A 36 27.91 -6.98 -6.82
C SER A 36 27.47 -5.67 -6.18
N ILE A 37 28.09 -4.53 -6.54
CA ILE A 37 27.69 -3.20 -6.07
C ILE A 37 26.25 -2.90 -6.50
N PHE A 38 25.91 -3.14 -7.78
CA PHE A 38 24.56 -2.92 -8.29
C PHE A 38 23.50 -3.74 -7.52
N LEU A 39 23.75 -5.02 -7.31
CA LEU A 39 22.86 -5.90 -6.56
C LEU A 39 22.72 -5.47 -5.09
N TRP A 40 23.80 -5.02 -4.48
CA TRP A 40 23.79 -4.52 -3.10
C TRP A 40 22.99 -3.21 -2.97
N LEU A 41 23.18 -2.27 -3.91
CA LEU A 41 22.40 -1.02 -3.97
C LEU A 41 20.92 -1.33 -4.16
N ARG A 42 20.58 -2.19 -5.13
CA ARG A 42 19.21 -2.62 -5.36
C ARG A 42 18.57 -3.23 -4.11
N ALA A 43 19.27 -4.17 -3.45
CA ALA A 43 18.79 -4.80 -2.22
C ALA A 43 18.64 -3.79 -1.06
N SER A 44 19.49 -2.78 -0.98
CA SER A 44 19.43 -1.73 0.04
C SER A 44 18.26 -0.79 -0.21
N VAL A 45 18.04 -0.37 -1.45
CA VAL A 45 16.87 0.44 -1.84
C VAL A 45 15.58 -0.31 -1.54
N HIS A 46 15.49 -1.60 -1.92
CA HIS A 46 14.30 -2.41 -1.61
C HIS A 46 14.06 -2.54 -0.09
N ARG A 47 15.11 -2.71 0.70
CA ARG A 47 15.00 -2.73 2.18
C ARG A 47 14.49 -1.40 2.73
N LEU A 48 15.00 -0.27 2.22
CA LEU A 48 14.55 1.06 2.65
C LEU A 48 13.08 1.33 2.30
N ILE A 49 12.66 0.97 1.08
CA ILE A 49 11.26 1.10 0.63
C ILE A 49 10.35 0.23 1.50
N ARG A 50 10.76 -1.02 1.77
CA ARG A 50 10.00 -1.93 2.63
C ARG A 50 9.90 -1.40 4.07
N ALA A 51 11.01 -0.92 4.64
CA ALA A 51 11.00 -0.33 5.98
C ALA A 51 10.09 0.92 6.06
N ARG A 52 10.10 1.78 5.04
CA ARG A 52 9.19 2.93 4.96
C ARG A 52 7.73 2.51 4.85
N ARG A 53 7.41 1.48 4.06
CA ARG A 53 6.04 0.95 3.95
C ARG A 53 5.54 0.36 5.28
N LEU A 54 6.40 -0.36 6.01
CA LEU A 54 6.07 -0.92 7.33
C LEU A 54 5.96 0.14 8.43
N ALA A 55 6.65 1.28 8.28
CA ALA A 55 6.54 2.41 9.21
C ALA A 55 5.29 3.28 8.95
N GLN A 56 4.64 3.16 7.79
CA GLN A 56 3.40 3.86 7.49
C GLN A 56 2.22 3.18 8.21
N LYS A 57 1.45 3.96 8.93
CA LYS A 57 0.17 3.49 9.52
C LYS A 57 -0.89 3.47 8.41
N TRP A 58 -1.02 2.34 7.74
CA TRP A 58 -1.99 2.17 6.66
C TRP A 58 -3.42 2.02 7.18
N LEU A 59 -4.37 2.60 6.45
CA LEU A 59 -5.80 2.31 6.56
C LEU A 59 -6.33 1.99 5.17
N ILE A 60 -7.01 0.86 5.03
CA ILE A 60 -7.69 0.49 3.79
C ILE A 60 -9.13 0.97 3.87
N LEU A 61 -9.54 1.76 2.90
CA LEU A 61 -10.87 2.33 2.82
C LEU A 61 -11.70 1.55 1.81
N ASP A 62 -12.86 1.09 2.23
CA ASP A 62 -13.91 0.59 1.35
C ASP A 62 -14.58 1.80 0.67
N GLY A 63 -14.06 2.15 -0.51
CA GLY A 63 -14.47 3.36 -1.22
C GLY A 63 -15.93 3.37 -1.58
N SER A 64 -16.44 2.23 -2.05
CA SER A 64 -17.85 2.07 -2.44
C SER A 64 -18.79 2.23 -1.25
N ASN A 65 -18.47 1.65 -0.10
CA ASN A 65 -19.26 1.79 1.13
C ASN A 65 -19.24 3.23 1.67
N ILE A 66 -18.05 3.84 1.75
CA ILE A 66 -17.87 5.18 2.33
C ILE A 66 -18.61 6.25 1.53
N MET A 67 -18.68 6.13 0.20
CA MET A 67 -19.40 7.09 -0.63
C MET A 67 -20.88 7.27 -0.23
N HIS A 68 -21.49 6.26 0.39
CA HIS A 68 -22.90 6.28 0.83
C HIS A 68 -23.13 6.85 2.24
N TRP A 69 -22.08 7.17 3.02
CA TRP A 69 -22.22 7.49 4.44
C TRP A 69 -22.98 8.76 4.76
N LYS A 70 -22.98 9.75 3.88
CA LYS A 70 -23.56 11.09 4.16
C LYS A 70 -25.05 11.17 3.86
N THR A 71 -25.44 10.68 2.70
CA THR A 71 -26.80 10.85 2.18
C THR A 71 -27.50 9.54 1.78
N GLY A 72 -26.78 8.42 1.86
CA GLY A 72 -27.24 7.13 1.32
C GLY A 72 -27.11 7.01 -0.20
N THR A 73 -26.85 8.11 -0.93
CA THR A 73 -26.49 8.10 -2.34
C THR A 73 -24.98 8.24 -2.49
N PRO A 74 -24.35 7.59 -3.51
CA PRO A 74 -22.91 7.61 -3.66
C PRO A 74 -22.40 9.00 -4.02
N GLN A 75 -21.48 9.54 -3.20
CA GLN A 75 -20.86 10.85 -3.39
C GLN A 75 -19.35 10.72 -3.21
N ILE A 76 -18.60 11.05 -4.25
CA ILE A 76 -17.13 11.01 -4.21
C ILE A 76 -16.55 12.04 -3.22
N GLU A 77 -17.25 13.15 -3.01
CA GLU A 77 -16.91 14.20 -2.04
C GLU A 77 -16.88 13.66 -0.61
N THR A 78 -17.82 12.77 -0.28
CA THR A 78 -17.87 12.11 1.04
C THR A 78 -16.58 11.29 1.28
N LEU A 79 -16.17 10.50 0.29
CA LEU A 79 -14.94 9.74 0.38
C LEU A 79 -13.70 10.65 0.43
N ARG A 80 -13.67 11.74 -0.34
CA ARG A 80 -12.57 12.71 -0.31
C ARG A 80 -12.42 13.35 1.07
N GLU A 81 -13.52 13.73 1.73
CA GLU A 81 -13.51 14.25 3.10
C GLU A 81 -12.88 13.22 4.07
N VAL A 82 -13.26 11.93 3.95
CA VAL A 82 -12.72 10.85 4.79
C VAL A 82 -11.21 10.65 4.53
N VAL A 83 -10.78 10.62 3.26
CA VAL A 83 -9.36 10.50 2.87
C VAL A 83 -8.53 11.65 3.45
N GLN A 84 -9.02 12.89 3.33
CA GLN A 84 -8.34 14.07 3.87
C GLN A 84 -8.25 14.03 5.40
N HIS A 85 -9.34 13.65 6.06
CA HIS A 85 -9.37 13.52 7.51
C HIS A 85 -8.37 12.48 8.02
N ILE A 86 -8.38 11.28 7.44
CA ILE A 86 -7.44 10.19 7.77
C ILE A 86 -5.99 10.62 7.54
N SER A 87 -5.72 11.29 6.41
CA SER A 87 -4.39 11.81 6.09
C SER A 87 -3.93 12.87 7.10
N SER A 88 -4.84 13.75 7.55
CA SER A 88 -4.53 14.77 8.57
C SER A 88 -4.19 14.18 9.94
N LEU A 89 -4.67 12.97 10.23
CA LEU A 89 -4.33 12.20 11.44
C LEU A 89 -3.00 11.42 11.31
N GLY A 90 -2.29 11.55 10.17
CA GLY A 90 -1.00 10.91 9.93
C GLY A 90 -1.08 9.46 9.44
N PHE A 91 -2.27 8.98 9.06
CA PHE A 91 -2.43 7.69 8.42
C PHE A 91 -2.21 7.77 6.90
N SER A 92 -1.88 6.65 6.31
CA SER A 92 -1.73 6.49 4.86
C SER A 92 -2.95 5.76 4.31
N PRO A 93 -3.92 6.46 3.67
CA PRO A 93 -5.08 5.80 3.09
C PRO A 93 -4.73 5.03 1.82
N GLY A 94 -5.26 3.81 1.70
CA GLY A 94 -5.42 3.06 0.46
C GLY A 94 -6.91 2.88 0.19
N VAL A 95 -7.38 3.03 -1.03
CA VAL A 95 -8.81 2.97 -1.37
C VAL A 95 -9.06 1.86 -2.36
N VAL A 96 -10.04 1.02 -2.07
CA VAL A 96 -10.50 -0.03 -2.99
C VAL A 96 -11.95 0.24 -3.36
N PHE A 97 -12.27 0.10 -4.64
CA PHE A 97 -13.60 0.30 -5.20
C PHE A 97 -14.11 -0.94 -5.91
N ASP A 98 -15.42 -1.11 -5.90
CA ASP A 98 -16.10 -2.01 -6.82
C ASP A 98 -15.95 -1.56 -8.27
N ALA A 99 -16.05 -2.50 -9.20
CA ALA A 99 -15.92 -2.25 -10.63
C ALA A 99 -16.92 -1.22 -11.20
N ASN A 100 -18.06 -1.04 -10.54
CA ASN A 100 -19.13 -0.13 -10.96
C ASN A 100 -19.05 1.26 -10.31
N ALA A 101 -18.09 1.50 -9.40
CA ALA A 101 -18.00 2.76 -8.65
C ALA A 101 -17.94 4.00 -9.55
N GLY A 102 -17.23 3.92 -10.69
CA GLY A 102 -17.16 5.01 -11.67
C GLY A 102 -18.51 5.39 -12.26
N TYR A 103 -19.35 4.42 -12.56
CA TYR A 103 -20.69 4.64 -13.10
C TYR A 103 -21.63 5.29 -12.08
N LEU A 104 -21.41 5.05 -10.78
CA LEU A 104 -22.23 5.64 -9.71
C LEU A 104 -21.98 7.14 -9.52
N VAL A 105 -20.79 7.64 -9.89
CA VAL A 105 -20.39 9.03 -9.63
C VAL A 105 -20.22 9.89 -10.88
N SER A 106 -20.09 9.30 -12.08
CA SER A 106 -19.79 10.04 -13.31
C SER A 106 -20.40 9.46 -14.57
N ASP A 107 -21.32 8.50 -14.48
CA ASP A 107 -21.93 7.77 -15.61
C ASP A 107 -20.91 7.12 -16.57
N LYS A 108 -19.67 6.98 -16.16
CA LYS A 108 -18.56 6.43 -16.93
C LYS A 108 -17.73 5.49 -16.08
N TYR A 109 -17.02 4.57 -16.75
CA TYR A 109 -15.98 3.81 -16.11
C TYR A 109 -14.81 4.76 -15.74
N VAL A 110 -14.38 4.73 -14.48
CA VAL A 110 -13.26 5.51 -13.98
C VAL A 110 -12.17 4.53 -13.52
N HIS A 111 -10.96 4.70 -14.05
CA HIS A 111 -9.78 3.93 -13.67
C HIS A 111 -9.18 4.42 -12.35
N ASP A 112 -8.25 3.65 -11.78
CA ASP A 112 -7.50 3.96 -10.56
C ASP A 112 -6.90 5.36 -10.58
N SER A 113 -6.25 5.74 -11.69
CA SER A 113 -5.66 7.08 -11.89
C SER A 113 -6.70 8.21 -11.88
N GLY A 114 -7.92 7.94 -12.37
CA GLY A 114 -9.03 8.89 -12.35
C GLY A 114 -9.50 9.17 -10.93
N PHE A 115 -9.78 8.12 -10.16
CA PHE A 115 -10.13 8.24 -8.76
C PHE A 115 -8.97 8.83 -7.93
N GLY A 116 -7.73 8.42 -8.20
CA GLY A 116 -6.54 8.97 -7.54
C GLY A 116 -6.47 10.50 -7.65
N LYS A 117 -6.67 11.04 -8.86
CA LYS A 117 -6.69 12.50 -9.09
C LYS A 117 -7.80 13.20 -8.30
N VAL A 118 -9.01 12.63 -8.30
CA VAL A 118 -10.16 13.21 -7.59
C VAL A 118 -9.95 13.18 -6.07
N LEU A 119 -9.35 12.11 -5.55
CA LEU A 119 -9.09 11.92 -4.11
C LEU A 119 -7.81 12.60 -3.64
N GLY A 120 -6.95 13.08 -4.55
CA GLY A 120 -5.62 13.61 -4.22
C GLY A 120 -4.64 12.53 -3.75
N LEU A 121 -4.81 11.30 -4.23
CA LEU A 121 -3.96 10.15 -3.91
C LEU A 121 -3.13 9.72 -5.13
N PRO A 122 -1.90 9.20 -4.89
CA PRO A 122 -1.15 8.50 -5.93
C PRO A 122 -1.94 7.28 -6.45
N GLU A 123 -1.78 6.95 -7.74
CA GLU A 123 -2.49 5.84 -8.38
C GLU A 123 -2.27 4.51 -7.64
N GLU A 124 -1.06 4.28 -7.10
CA GLU A 124 -0.71 3.05 -6.36
C GLU A 124 -1.47 2.87 -5.05
N ARG A 125 -2.23 3.87 -4.62
CA ARG A 125 -3.06 3.85 -3.41
C ARG A 125 -4.55 3.70 -3.70
N VAL A 126 -4.89 3.54 -4.96
CA VAL A 126 -6.29 3.40 -5.40
C VAL A 126 -6.39 2.18 -6.28
N MET A 127 -7.41 1.37 -6.07
CA MET A 127 -7.70 0.19 -6.87
C MET A 127 -9.19 0.11 -7.16
N VAL A 128 -9.52 -0.07 -8.42
CA VAL A 128 -10.86 -0.45 -8.87
C VAL A 128 -10.80 -1.92 -9.29
N VAL A 129 -11.55 -2.77 -8.61
CA VAL A 129 -11.52 -4.21 -8.94
C VAL A 129 -12.06 -4.47 -10.34
N PRO A 130 -11.56 -5.51 -11.05
CA PRO A 130 -12.08 -5.89 -12.36
C PRO A 130 -13.57 -6.27 -12.29
N LYS A 131 -14.28 -6.05 -13.38
CA LYS A 131 -15.69 -6.44 -13.50
C LYS A 131 -15.86 -7.94 -13.22
N GLY A 132 -16.81 -8.26 -12.35
CA GLY A 132 -17.09 -9.64 -11.91
C GLY A 132 -16.24 -10.13 -10.75
N THR A 133 -15.33 -9.29 -10.23
CA THR A 133 -14.55 -9.58 -9.03
C THR A 133 -15.17 -8.82 -7.86
N PRO A 134 -15.50 -9.48 -6.72
CA PRO A 134 -15.94 -8.78 -5.52
C PRO A 134 -14.80 -7.96 -4.91
N ALA A 135 -15.12 -6.77 -4.38
CA ALA A 135 -14.13 -5.90 -3.76
C ALA A 135 -13.68 -6.39 -2.37
N ASP A 136 -14.58 -7.04 -1.63
CA ASP A 136 -14.35 -7.47 -0.24
C ASP A 136 -13.05 -8.26 -0.04
N PRO A 137 -12.80 -9.38 -0.77
CA PRO A 137 -11.57 -10.14 -0.59
C PRO A 137 -10.33 -9.32 -0.97
N THR A 138 -10.44 -8.38 -1.90
CA THR A 138 -9.35 -7.48 -2.27
C THR A 138 -9.04 -6.49 -1.15
N ILE A 139 -10.07 -5.91 -0.52
CA ILE A 139 -9.97 -5.04 0.66
C ILE A 139 -9.27 -5.79 1.80
N LEU A 140 -9.75 -6.99 2.12
CA LEU A 140 -9.25 -7.79 3.23
C LEU A 140 -7.82 -8.29 2.98
N ALA A 141 -7.50 -8.73 1.76
CA ALA A 141 -6.14 -9.11 1.37
C ALA A 141 -5.17 -7.93 1.47
N ALA A 142 -5.55 -6.75 0.95
CA ALA A 142 -4.73 -5.54 1.05
C ALA A 142 -4.48 -5.12 2.51
N ALA A 143 -5.51 -5.22 3.37
CA ALA A 143 -5.37 -4.93 4.79
C ALA A 143 -4.40 -5.91 5.47
N ARG A 144 -4.52 -7.21 5.21
CA ARG A 144 -3.62 -8.25 5.72
C ARG A 144 -2.17 -8.03 5.29
N ASP A 145 -1.94 -7.78 3.99
CA ASP A 145 -0.60 -7.60 3.42
C ASP A 145 0.12 -6.36 3.96
N LEU A 146 -0.64 -5.31 4.30
CA LEU A 146 -0.11 -4.06 4.83
C LEU A 146 -0.13 -3.99 6.36
N GLY A 147 -0.70 -4.99 7.04
CA GLY A 147 -0.95 -4.93 8.48
C GLY A 147 -1.86 -3.76 8.87
N ALA A 148 -2.85 -3.46 8.03
CA ALA A 148 -3.72 -2.31 8.13
C ALA A 148 -5.09 -2.67 8.72
N GLN A 149 -5.77 -1.67 9.26
CA GLN A 149 -7.18 -1.74 9.61
C GLN A 149 -8.03 -1.33 8.40
N VAL A 150 -9.31 -1.72 8.39
CA VAL A 150 -10.25 -1.41 7.30
C VAL A 150 -11.30 -0.41 7.78
N VAL A 151 -11.48 0.67 7.01
CA VAL A 151 -12.51 1.69 7.26
C VAL A 151 -13.75 1.36 6.43
N THR A 152 -14.80 0.84 7.08
CA THR A 152 -16.05 0.41 6.45
C THR A 152 -17.16 0.24 7.48
N ASN A 153 -18.42 0.24 7.03
CA ASN A 153 -19.58 -0.18 7.81
C ASN A 153 -20.04 -1.61 7.47
N ASP A 154 -19.37 -2.27 6.52
CA ASP A 154 -19.58 -3.69 6.26
C ASP A 154 -18.95 -4.55 7.38
N ARG A 155 -19.52 -5.73 7.58
CA ARG A 155 -19.06 -6.72 8.56
C ARG A 155 -18.27 -7.87 7.94
N PHE A 156 -18.24 -7.98 6.62
CA PHE A 156 -17.56 -9.04 5.86
C PHE A 156 -17.85 -10.47 6.36
N ARG A 157 -19.10 -10.73 6.76
CA ARG A 157 -19.49 -12.03 7.38
C ARG A 157 -19.23 -13.22 6.49
N ASP A 158 -19.43 -13.06 5.19
CA ASP A 158 -19.24 -14.11 4.17
C ASP A 158 -17.77 -14.46 3.96
N TRP A 159 -16.88 -13.62 4.47
CA TRP A 159 -15.42 -13.76 4.34
C TRP A 159 -14.72 -14.12 5.65
N ALA A 160 -15.45 -14.25 6.76
CA ALA A 160 -14.88 -14.48 8.09
C ALA A 160 -14.05 -15.78 8.19
N ASP A 161 -14.42 -16.82 7.48
CA ASP A 161 -13.67 -18.09 7.46
C ASP A 161 -12.29 -17.94 6.80
N SER A 162 -12.20 -17.11 5.74
CA SER A 162 -10.95 -16.84 5.02
C SER A 162 -10.11 -15.73 5.64
N TYR A 163 -10.77 -14.82 6.33
CA TYR A 163 -10.19 -13.62 6.96
C TYR A 163 -10.67 -13.49 8.41
N PRO A 164 -10.20 -14.36 9.33
CA PRO A 164 -10.66 -14.37 10.72
C PRO A 164 -10.42 -13.04 11.45
N GLU A 165 -9.46 -12.23 11.01
CA GLU A 165 -9.19 -10.89 11.54
C GLU A 165 -10.37 -9.92 11.48
N VAL A 166 -11.40 -10.17 10.67
CA VAL A 166 -12.62 -9.34 10.64
C VAL A 166 -13.39 -9.38 11.97
N ALA A 167 -13.16 -10.43 12.78
CA ALA A 167 -13.72 -10.55 14.12
C ALA A 167 -12.88 -9.85 15.20
N ASP A 168 -11.65 -9.45 14.88
CA ASP A 168 -10.75 -8.83 15.85
C ASP A 168 -11.25 -7.43 16.22
N PRO A 169 -11.29 -7.09 17.53
CA PRO A 169 -11.67 -5.76 17.97
C PRO A 169 -10.77 -4.69 17.36
N GLY A 170 -11.37 -3.72 16.67
CA GLY A 170 -10.65 -2.60 16.07
C GLY A 170 -10.07 -2.88 14.68
N PHE A 171 -10.15 -4.09 14.14
CA PHE A 171 -9.75 -4.33 12.75
C PHE A 171 -10.66 -3.58 11.77
N LEU A 172 -11.98 -3.59 12.00
CA LEU A 172 -12.94 -2.82 11.22
C LEU A 172 -13.25 -1.49 11.96
N ILE A 173 -12.85 -0.39 11.35
CA ILE A 173 -13.11 0.97 11.81
C ILE A 173 -14.45 1.43 11.26
N ARG A 174 -15.42 1.65 12.14
CA ARG A 174 -16.73 2.19 11.79
C ARG A 174 -16.65 3.70 11.65
N GLY A 175 -17.53 4.24 10.81
CA GLY A 175 -17.60 5.67 10.62
C GLY A 175 -18.91 6.14 10.02
N GLY A 176 -19.04 7.45 9.85
CA GLY A 176 -20.22 8.08 9.27
C GLY A 176 -20.33 9.54 9.61
N TYR A 177 -21.52 10.08 9.43
CA TYR A 177 -21.81 11.48 9.73
C TYR A 177 -22.87 11.60 10.80
N ARG A 178 -22.65 12.48 11.80
CA ARG A 178 -23.61 12.86 12.84
C ARG A 178 -23.70 14.38 12.84
N ALA A 179 -24.90 14.91 12.64
CA ALA A 179 -25.13 16.36 12.54
C ALA A 179 -24.17 17.04 11.54
N GLY A 180 -23.90 16.41 10.39
CA GLY A 180 -23.01 16.92 9.36
C GLY A 180 -21.51 16.80 9.65
N ARG A 181 -21.13 16.23 10.80
CA ARG A 181 -19.71 16.04 11.18
C ARG A 181 -19.28 14.59 10.97
N LEU A 182 -18.13 14.41 10.32
CA LEU A 182 -17.50 13.10 10.18
C LEU A 182 -17.07 12.58 11.57
N TRP A 183 -17.30 11.30 11.82
CA TRP A 183 -16.76 10.57 12.95
C TRP A 183 -16.19 9.23 12.48
N LEU A 184 -15.12 8.77 13.11
CA LEU A 184 -14.49 7.46 12.91
C LEU A 184 -14.20 6.85 14.27
N ASP A 185 -14.46 5.54 14.41
CA ASP A 185 -14.13 4.79 15.62
C ASP A 185 -12.70 4.23 15.50
N LEU A 186 -11.73 5.11 15.64
CA LEU A 186 -10.29 4.75 15.53
C LEU A 186 -9.76 4.00 16.77
N GLY A 187 -10.62 3.68 17.78
CA GLY A 187 -10.20 3.05 19.02
C GLY A 187 -9.19 3.89 19.82
N ALA A 188 -8.70 3.32 20.93
CA ALA A 188 -7.74 4.01 21.81
C ALA A 188 -6.32 4.19 21.21
N SER A 189 -6.05 3.69 20.00
CA SER A 189 -4.74 3.77 19.34
C SER A 189 -4.40 5.15 18.75
N SER A 190 -5.29 6.12 18.82
CA SER A 190 -5.11 7.49 18.28
C SER A 190 -4.48 8.48 19.28
N LYS A 191 -4.07 8.02 20.48
CA LYS A 191 -3.39 8.86 21.48
C LYS A 191 -1.95 8.40 21.65
N ALA A 192 -1.09 8.75 20.71
CA ALA A 192 0.36 8.77 20.91
C ALA A 192 1.00 9.84 20.03
#